data_b52b33699651ab62329fde5c02ceab86
#
_entry.id   b52b33699651ab62329fde5c02ceab86
#
_cell.length_a   1.000
_cell.length_b   1.000
_cell.length_c   1.000
_cell.angle_alpha   90.00
_cell.angle_beta   90.00
_cell.angle_gamma   90.00
#
_symmetry.space_group_name_H-M   'P 1'
#
loop_
_entity.id
_entity.type
_entity.pdbx_description
1 polymer ?
#
loop_
_entity_poly.entity_id
_entity_poly.type
_entity_poly.pdbx_seq_one_letter_code
_entity_poly.pdbx_strand_id
1 'polypeptide(L)'
;MTTPTSTPTSTRRAAFRLQVRPELLAEYRAHHAAVWPEMRAALERCGWHNYSLFLDDDGTLFGYVETPGALAEAIAAMQSEPVNERWQALMAPYFVAGDRPADQQMTPLTEVFHLP
;
A
#
# COMPACT_ATOMS: atom_id res chain seq x y z
N MET A 1 31.97 -13.06 16.68
CA MET A 1 31.51 -12.72 16.42
C MET A 1 30.52 -12.95 16.00
N THR A 2 29.97 -12.91 15.90
CA THR A 2 29.15 -13.14 15.50
C THR A 2 28.31 -12.67 14.84
N THR A 3 27.90 -12.74 14.32
CA THR A 3 27.27 -12.35 13.61
C THR A 3 26.03 -12.42 13.66
N PRO A 4 25.50 -11.87 13.49
CA PRO A 4 24.35 -11.72 13.64
C PRO A 4 23.62 -12.22 12.73
N THR A 5 23.58 -12.78 12.59
CA THR A 5 22.97 -13.35 11.89
C THR A 5 21.74 -13.01 11.63
N SER A 6 21.23 -12.66 12.24
CA SER A 6 20.02 -12.35 12.15
C SER A 6 19.93 -11.22 11.57
N THR A 7 20.62 -11.01 10.81
CA THR A 7 20.50 -10.02 10.19
C THR A 7 19.26 -9.78 9.82
N PRO A 8 18.82 -8.86 10.07
CA PRO A 8 17.61 -8.52 9.73
C PRO A 8 17.57 -8.43 8.35
N THR A 9 16.77 -9.00 7.88
CA THR A 9 16.50 -8.81 6.64
C THR A 9 16.36 -7.44 6.45
N SER A 10 17.09 -6.89 5.66
CA SER A 10 16.95 -5.56 5.39
C SER A 10 15.64 -5.34 4.71
N THR A 11 14.81 -4.57 5.25
CA THR A 11 13.60 -4.14 4.60
C THR A 11 13.90 -2.91 3.77
N ARG A 12 13.14 -2.75 2.71
CA ARG A 12 13.22 -1.57 1.87
C ARG A 12 12.06 -0.66 2.21
N ARG A 13 12.34 0.63 2.33
CA ARG A 13 11.28 1.60 2.49
C ARG A 13 10.79 2.01 1.11
N ALA A 14 9.50 2.10 0.93
CA ALA A 14 8.91 2.51 -0.33
C ALA A 14 7.77 3.46 -0.06
N ALA A 15 7.58 4.41 -0.96
CA ALA A 15 6.45 5.32 -0.88
C ALA A 15 5.86 5.48 -2.26
N PHE A 16 4.58 5.80 -2.30
CA PHE A 16 3.88 5.93 -3.56
C PHE A 16 2.74 6.92 -3.41
N ARG A 17 2.19 7.34 -4.55
CA ARG A 17 1.12 8.30 -4.58
C ARG A 17 -0.01 7.79 -5.44
N LEU A 18 -1.24 8.10 -5.02
CA LEU A 18 -2.46 7.82 -5.76
C LEU A 18 -3.36 9.04 -5.67
N GLN A 19 -4.40 9.09 -6.49
CA GLN A 19 -5.35 10.19 -6.45
C GLN A 19 -6.75 9.65 -6.20
N VAL A 20 -7.30 10.00 -5.04
CA VAL A 20 -8.67 9.67 -4.66
C VAL A 20 -9.57 10.80 -5.15
N ARG A 21 -10.79 10.47 -5.54
CA ARG A 21 -11.76 11.50 -5.94
C ARG A 21 -12.11 12.36 -4.74
N PRO A 22 -11.90 13.69 -4.82
CA PRO A 22 -12.09 14.54 -3.63
C PRO A 22 -13.52 14.50 -3.09
N GLU A 23 -14.50 14.25 -3.95
CA GLU A 23 -15.89 14.22 -3.50
C GLU A 23 -16.23 12.96 -2.72
N LEU A 24 -15.33 11.97 -2.68
CA LEU A 24 -15.59 10.68 -2.02
C LEU A 24 -14.67 10.43 -0.83
N LEU A 25 -14.01 11.46 -0.32
CA LEU A 25 -13.01 11.28 0.75
C LEU A 25 -13.62 10.69 2.02
N ALA A 26 -14.81 11.12 2.39
CA ALA A 26 -15.43 10.64 3.63
C ALA A 26 -15.70 9.14 3.55
N GLU A 27 -16.21 8.68 2.41
CA GLU A 27 -16.48 7.26 2.21
C GLU A 27 -15.19 6.46 2.15
N TYR A 28 -14.16 7.00 1.50
CA TYR A 28 -12.86 6.36 1.41
C TYR A 28 -12.28 6.16 2.82
N ARG A 29 -12.36 7.19 3.65
CA ARG A 29 -11.88 7.09 5.03
C ARG A 29 -12.66 6.05 5.82
N ALA A 30 -13.97 5.98 5.62
CA ALA A 30 -14.80 5.03 6.37
C ALA A 30 -14.41 3.60 6.06
N HIS A 31 -14.13 3.28 4.79
CA HIS A 31 -13.68 1.95 4.42
C HIS A 31 -12.33 1.61 5.06
N HIS A 32 -11.44 2.58 5.16
CA HIS A 32 -10.11 2.34 5.71
C HIS A 32 -10.08 2.34 7.23
N ALA A 33 -11.13 2.82 7.87
CA ALA A 33 -11.26 2.68 9.32
C ALA A 33 -11.60 1.25 9.70
N ALA A 34 -12.05 0.43 8.75
CA ALA A 34 -12.47 -0.94 9.01
C ALA A 34 -12.00 -1.87 7.89
N VAL A 35 -10.71 -1.85 7.60
CA VAL A 35 -10.13 -2.76 6.60
C VAL A 35 -10.38 -4.19 7.05
N TRP A 36 -10.83 -5.02 6.13
CA TRP A 36 -11.19 -6.40 6.42
C TRP A 36 -10.03 -7.17 7.05
N PRO A 37 -10.26 -7.96 8.09
CA PRO A 37 -9.18 -8.75 8.69
C PRO A 37 -8.48 -9.65 7.68
N GLU A 38 -9.21 -10.24 6.73
CA GLU A 38 -8.62 -11.06 5.70
C GLU A 38 -7.65 -10.28 4.82
N MET A 39 -8.01 -9.03 4.52
CA MET A 39 -7.15 -8.17 3.71
C MET A 39 -5.89 -7.80 4.46
N ARG A 40 -6.01 -7.50 5.75
CA ARG A 40 -4.85 -7.20 6.58
C ARG A 40 -3.91 -8.39 6.67
N ALA A 41 -4.46 -9.59 6.81
CA ALA A 41 -3.65 -10.81 6.85
C ALA A 41 -2.93 -11.03 5.53
N ALA A 42 -3.61 -10.77 4.40
CA ALA A 42 -2.99 -10.92 3.10
C ALA A 42 -1.83 -9.95 2.91
N LEU A 43 -2.01 -8.70 3.35
CA LEU A 43 -0.94 -7.72 3.29
C LEU A 43 0.28 -8.17 4.06
N GLU A 44 0.09 -8.71 5.25
CA GLU A 44 1.22 -9.22 6.03
C GLU A 44 1.91 -10.38 5.34
N ARG A 45 1.13 -11.33 4.80
CA ARG A 45 1.71 -12.48 4.09
C ARG A 45 2.53 -12.05 2.90
N CYS A 46 2.11 -10.98 2.24
CA CYS A 46 2.76 -10.52 1.01
C CYS A 46 3.87 -9.53 1.26
N GLY A 47 4.24 -9.32 2.51
CA GLY A 47 5.41 -8.50 2.82
C GLY A 47 5.14 -7.02 2.99
N TRP A 48 3.90 -6.63 3.23
CA TRP A 48 3.55 -5.23 3.46
C TRP A 48 3.62 -4.97 4.97
N HIS A 49 4.71 -4.36 5.42
CA HIS A 49 4.93 -4.12 6.84
C HIS A 49 5.02 -2.63 7.10
N ASN A 50 4.61 -2.23 8.29
CA ASN A 50 4.65 -0.84 8.70
C ASN A 50 4.04 0.07 7.62
N TYR A 51 2.88 -0.34 7.13
CA TYR A 51 2.23 0.26 5.99
C TYR A 51 1.25 1.33 6.47
N SER A 52 1.42 2.54 5.99
CA SER A 52 0.57 3.67 6.36
C SER A 52 0.11 4.43 5.14
N LEU A 53 -1.10 4.92 5.19
CA LEU A 53 -1.66 5.75 4.13
C LEU A 53 -2.01 7.11 4.72
N PHE A 54 -1.67 8.16 3.99
CA PHE A 54 -1.95 9.53 4.41
C PHE A 54 -2.74 10.22 3.30
N LEU A 55 -3.84 10.86 3.65
CA LEU A 55 -4.77 11.43 2.68
C LEU A 55 -4.83 12.93 2.85
N ASP A 56 -4.57 13.66 1.78
CA ASP A 56 -4.72 15.12 1.77
C ASP A 56 -6.15 15.49 1.39
N ASP A 57 -6.55 16.70 1.71
CA ASP A 57 -7.92 17.18 1.44
C ASP A 57 -8.22 17.29 -0.04
N ASP A 58 -7.21 17.38 -0.89
CA ASP A 58 -7.42 17.41 -2.33
C ASP A 58 -7.50 16.01 -2.95
N GLY A 59 -7.46 14.97 -2.12
CA GLY A 59 -7.55 13.59 -2.60
C GLY A 59 -6.21 12.94 -2.88
N THR A 60 -5.10 13.66 -2.73
CA THR A 60 -3.79 13.04 -2.89
C THR A 60 -3.56 12.06 -1.75
N LEU A 61 -3.25 10.83 -2.11
CA LEU A 61 -3.00 9.76 -1.15
C LEU A 61 -1.54 9.37 -1.21
N PHE A 62 -0.88 9.42 -0.06
CA PHE A 62 0.52 9.00 0.05
C PHE A 62 0.59 7.71 0.84
N GLY A 63 1.29 6.72 0.32
CA GLY A 63 1.52 5.47 1.03
C GLY A 63 2.97 5.31 1.39
N TYR A 64 3.21 4.74 2.57
CA TYR A 64 4.55 4.37 3.02
C TYR A 64 4.50 2.91 3.46
N VAL A 65 5.47 2.13 3.03
CA VAL A 65 5.49 0.71 3.38
C VAL A 65 6.93 0.23 3.46
N GLU A 66 7.15 -0.78 4.27
CA GLU A 66 8.43 -1.46 4.35
C GLU A 66 8.24 -2.87 3.81
N THR A 67 9.06 -3.25 2.85
CA THR A 67 8.93 -4.54 2.18
C THR A 67 10.26 -5.28 2.20
N PRO A 68 10.24 -6.62 2.22
CA PRO A 68 11.50 -7.39 2.19
C PRO A 68 12.23 -7.26 0.87
N GLY A 69 11.49 -7.06 -0.23
CA GLY A 69 12.07 -6.89 -1.54
C GLY A 69 11.56 -5.64 -2.19
N ALA A 70 11.51 -5.61 -3.51
CA ALA A 70 11.03 -4.44 -4.23
C ALA A 70 9.52 -4.29 -4.05
N LEU A 71 9.06 -3.05 -4.07
CA LEU A 71 7.62 -2.78 -3.98
C LEU A 71 6.84 -3.49 -5.08
N ALA A 72 7.41 -3.55 -6.29
CA ALA A 72 6.75 -4.22 -7.40
C ALA A 72 6.48 -5.70 -7.09
N GLU A 73 7.38 -6.35 -6.36
CA GLU A 73 7.19 -7.74 -5.97
C GLU A 73 6.06 -7.89 -4.95
N ALA A 74 5.98 -6.95 -4.03
CA ALA A 74 4.91 -6.97 -3.03
C ALA A 74 3.55 -6.72 -3.68
N ILE A 75 3.50 -5.83 -4.66
CA ILE A 75 2.27 -5.59 -5.41
C ILE A 75 1.87 -6.85 -6.18
N ALA A 76 2.84 -7.48 -6.85
CA ALA A 76 2.55 -8.70 -7.60
C ALA A 76 2.06 -9.82 -6.70
N ALA A 77 2.62 -9.95 -5.51
CA ALA A 77 2.17 -10.97 -4.56
C ALA A 77 0.71 -10.76 -4.16
N MET A 78 0.30 -9.52 -3.96
CA MET A 78 -1.08 -9.22 -3.62
C MET A 78 -2.05 -9.58 -4.74
N GLN A 79 -1.61 -9.52 -5.98
CA GLN A 79 -2.47 -9.85 -7.11
C GLN A 79 -2.88 -11.32 -7.13
N SER A 80 -2.18 -12.18 -6.38
CA SER A 80 -2.55 -13.58 -6.25
C SER A 80 -3.52 -13.83 -5.10
N GLU A 81 -3.85 -12.82 -4.31
CA GLU A 81 -4.71 -12.98 -3.14
C GLU A 81 -6.17 -12.72 -3.52
N PRO A 82 -7.05 -13.71 -3.37
CA PRO A 82 -8.46 -13.48 -3.72
C PRO A 82 -9.12 -12.34 -2.97
N VAL A 83 -8.76 -12.12 -1.70
CA VAL A 83 -9.34 -11.04 -0.93
C VAL A 83 -8.93 -9.70 -1.51
N ASN A 84 -7.74 -9.60 -2.08
CA ASN A 84 -7.28 -8.36 -2.69
C ASN A 84 -8.13 -8.02 -3.92
N GLU A 85 -8.50 -9.02 -4.69
CA GLU A 85 -9.35 -8.78 -5.86
C GLU A 85 -10.67 -8.14 -5.44
N ARG A 86 -11.27 -8.66 -4.37
CA ARG A 86 -12.53 -8.09 -3.86
C ARG A 86 -12.34 -6.69 -3.31
N TRP A 87 -11.23 -6.47 -2.60
CA TRP A 87 -10.94 -5.14 -2.03
C TRP A 87 -10.69 -4.12 -3.13
N GLN A 88 -9.92 -4.49 -4.15
CA GLN A 88 -9.65 -3.58 -5.26
C GLN A 88 -10.93 -3.24 -6.04
N ALA A 89 -11.82 -4.21 -6.21
CA ALA A 89 -13.10 -3.94 -6.86
C ALA A 89 -13.94 -2.95 -6.06
N LEU A 90 -13.92 -3.08 -4.73
CA LEU A 90 -14.64 -2.15 -3.87
C LEU A 90 -14.03 -0.75 -3.93
N MET A 91 -12.71 -0.67 -4.01
CA MET A 91 -12.01 0.62 -3.97
C MET A 91 -11.95 1.32 -5.33
N ALA A 92 -12.07 0.60 -6.43
CA ALA A 92 -11.89 1.18 -7.76
C ALA A 92 -12.68 2.47 -8.00
N PRO A 93 -13.96 2.58 -7.60
CA PRO A 93 -14.71 3.80 -7.86
C PRO A 93 -14.18 5.04 -7.15
N TYR A 94 -13.34 4.86 -6.14
CA TYR A 94 -12.85 6.00 -5.36
C TYR A 94 -11.65 6.69 -6.01
N PHE A 95 -11.05 6.07 -7.03
CA PHE A 95 -9.86 6.62 -7.65
C PHE A 95 -10.17 7.31 -8.96
N VAL A 96 -9.40 8.36 -9.28
CA VAL A 96 -9.66 9.19 -10.45
C VAL A 96 -9.50 8.40 -11.73
N ALA A 97 -8.45 7.58 -11.83
CA ALA A 97 -8.25 6.74 -13.01
C ALA A 97 -8.80 5.35 -12.74
N GLY A 98 -10.10 5.17 -12.84
CA GLY A 98 -10.77 3.97 -12.38
C GLY A 98 -10.75 2.78 -13.33
N ASP A 99 -10.00 2.83 -14.42
CA ASP A 99 -9.96 1.73 -15.39
C ASP A 99 -9.00 0.62 -15.00
N ARG A 100 -8.24 0.78 -13.93
CA ARG A 100 -7.33 -0.25 -13.44
C ARG A 100 -7.47 -0.36 -11.93
N PRO A 101 -7.12 -1.52 -11.34
CA PRO A 101 -7.09 -1.65 -9.88
C PRO A 101 -6.16 -0.61 -9.27
N ALA A 102 -6.49 -0.15 -8.07
CA ALA A 102 -5.71 0.89 -7.40
C ALA A 102 -4.25 0.50 -7.23
N ASP A 103 -3.99 -0.78 -6.92
CA ASP A 103 -2.62 -1.23 -6.69
C ASP A 103 -1.79 -1.23 -7.99
N GLN A 104 -2.42 -1.04 -9.13
CA GLN A 104 -1.70 -0.90 -10.41
C GLN A 104 -1.57 0.56 -10.80
N GLN A 105 -2.09 1.48 -10.01
CA GLN A 105 -2.02 2.91 -10.28
C GLN A 105 -1.04 3.64 -9.37
N MET A 106 -0.36 2.91 -8.49
CA MET A 106 0.58 3.50 -7.55
C MET A 106 1.76 4.10 -8.29
N THR A 107 1.99 5.40 -8.09
CA THR A 107 3.13 6.09 -8.67
C THR A 107 4.25 6.09 -7.63
N PRO A 108 5.35 5.37 -7.87
CA PRO A 108 6.43 5.31 -6.89
C PRO A 108 7.07 6.67 -6.68
N LEU A 109 7.48 6.93 -5.45
CA LEU A 109 8.19 8.15 -5.10
C LEU A 109 9.63 7.81 -4.76
N THR A 110 10.54 8.72 -5.09
CA THR A 110 11.96 8.50 -4.84
C THR A 110 12.31 9.01 -3.45
N GLU A 111 12.94 8.16 -2.65
CA GLU A 111 13.43 8.58 -1.34
C GLU A 111 14.63 9.48 -1.55
N VAL A 112 14.58 10.71 -1.03
CA VAL A 112 15.67 11.67 -1.22
C VAL A 112 16.45 11.90 0.08
N PHE A 113 15.95 11.43 1.22
CA PHE A 113 16.63 11.59 2.49
C PHE A 113 16.06 10.62 3.51
N HIS A 114 16.91 10.08 4.34
CA HIS A 114 16.49 9.22 5.45
C HIS A 114 17.43 9.44 6.63
N LEU A 115 16.85 9.70 7.79
CA LEU A 115 17.60 9.80 9.03
C LEU A 115 17.25 8.59 9.87
N PRO A 116 18.17 7.66 10.12
CA PRO A 116 17.88 6.47 10.92
C PRO A 116 17.69 6.76 12.40
#